data_15fd432ca23fa1b1027767875fa54a54
#
_entry.id   15fd432ca23fa1b1027767875fa54a54
#
_cell.length_a   1.000
_cell.length_b   1.000
_cell.length_c   1.000
_cell.angle_alpha   90.00
_cell.angle_beta   90.00
_cell.angle_gamma   90.00
#
_symmetry.space_group_name_H-M   'P 1'
#
loop_
_entity.id
_entity.type
_entity.pdbx_description
1 polymer ?
#
loop_
_entity_poly.entity_id
_entity_poly.type
_entity_poly.pdbx_seq_one_letter_code
_entity_poly.pdbx_strand_id
1 'polypeptide(L)'
;MKYLVASFNIETAPDLMEAARDLLADGAAEAGFESFEETETGMEAYVQKDLFDKEALDAYLSDFPIMDTQITYDIQDAEDKDWNQEWEEQGFAPIFVDDQVVIYDAKHPELYPDTSNRPDIIEIGIEAKLAFGTGNHETTRMIISQLLQMPIKTKRIL
;
A
#
# COMPACT_ATOMS: atom_id res chain seq x y z
N MET A 1 14.90 5.13 5.63
CA MET A 1 15.44 3.92 4.95
C MET A 1 15.48 4.24 3.48
N LYS A 2 16.59 4.00 2.79
CA LYS A 2 16.67 4.31 1.35
C LYS A 2 16.53 3.02 0.56
N TYR A 3 15.66 3.03 -0.42
CA TYR A 3 15.43 1.92 -1.32
C TYR A 3 16.00 2.17 -2.70
N LEU A 4 16.36 1.09 -3.37
CA LEU A 4 16.59 1.04 -4.81
C LEU A 4 15.44 0.28 -5.45
N VAL A 5 15.07 0.68 -6.65
CA VAL A 5 14.17 -0.07 -7.53
C VAL A 5 14.96 -0.56 -8.73
N ALA A 6 14.84 -1.86 -9.01
CA ALA A 6 15.37 -2.47 -10.21
C ALA A 6 14.23 -2.78 -11.17
N SER A 7 14.30 -2.23 -12.38
CA SER A 7 13.38 -2.55 -13.47
C SER A 7 14.01 -3.62 -14.35
N PHE A 8 13.47 -4.84 -14.30
CA PHE A 8 13.92 -5.97 -15.10
C PHE A 8 13.10 -6.10 -16.38
N ASN A 9 13.77 -6.26 -17.50
CA ASN A 9 13.16 -6.61 -18.78
C ASN A 9 13.55 -8.06 -19.13
N ILE A 10 12.54 -8.89 -19.40
CA ILE A 10 12.70 -10.32 -19.68
C ILE A 10 12.34 -10.57 -21.14
N GLU A 11 13.30 -11.04 -21.92
CA GLU A 11 13.10 -11.49 -23.28
C GLU A 11 13.12 -13.01 -23.30
N THR A 12 11.95 -13.62 -23.44
CA THR A 12 11.75 -15.08 -23.46
C THR A 12 10.52 -15.47 -24.30
N ALA A 13 10.31 -16.77 -24.50
CA ALA A 13 9.09 -17.25 -25.15
C ALA A 13 7.85 -16.92 -24.28
N PRO A 14 6.70 -16.55 -24.89
CA PRO A 14 5.53 -16.10 -24.11
C PRO A 14 5.00 -17.11 -23.09
N ASP A 15 5.14 -18.39 -23.36
CA ASP A 15 4.76 -19.51 -22.50
C ASP A 15 5.73 -19.75 -21.32
N LEU A 16 6.91 -19.12 -21.37
CA LEU A 16 7.92 -19.20 -20.32
C LEU A 16 7.99 -17.93 -19.45
N MET A 17 7.24 -16.88 -19.79
CA MET A 17 7.33 -15.58 -19.11
C MET A 17 7.00 -15.69 -17.61
N GLU A 18 5.95 -16.40 -17.22
CA GLU A 18 5.56 -16.61 -15.83
C GLU A 18 6.66 -17.34 -15.06
N ALA A 19 7.16 -18.47 -15.61
CA ALA A 19 8.25 -19.20 -14.99
C ALA A 19 9.55 -18.39 -14.90
N ALA A 20 9.83 -17.55 -15.88
CA ALA A 20 10.99 -16.66 -15.86
C ALA A 20 10.88 -15.60 -14.77
N ARG A 21 9.68 -15.04 -14.54
CA ARG A 21 9.41 -14.10 -13.44
C ARG A 21 9.60 -14.75 -12.08
N ASP A 22 9.04 -15.94 -11.88
CA ASP A 22 9.15 -16.68 -10.62
C ASP A 22 10.61 -16.97 -10.26
N LEU A 23 11.38 -17.48 -11.23
CA LEU A 23 12.79 -17.77 -11.03
C LEU A 23 13.63 -16.51 -10.83
N LEU A 24 13.31 -15.43 -11.55
CA LEU A 24 13.97 -14.14 -11.35
C LEU A 24 13.69 -13.57 -9.96
N ALA A 25 12.46 -13.67 -9.48
CA ALA A 25 12.10 -13.22 -8.13
C ALA A 25 12.87 -14.00 -7.06
N ASP A 26 12.99 -15.33 -7.21
CA ASP A 26 13.74 -16.19 -6.30
C ASP A 26 15.24 -15.81 -6.26
N GLY A 27 15.87 -15.70 -7.42
CA GLY A 27 17.28 -15.29 -7.49
C GLY A 27 17.55 -13.85 -7.07
N ALA A 28 16.63 -12.91 -7.35
CA ALA A 28 16.76 -11.56 -6.90
C ALA A 28 16.56 -11.43 -5.38
N ALA A 29 15.72 -12.27 -4.77
CA ALA A 29 15.58 -12.32 -3.32
C ALA A 29 16.92 -12.71 -2.62
N GLU A 30 17.71 -13.60 -3.21
CA GLU A 30 19.04 -13.92 -2.69
C GLU A 30 20.02 -12.72 -2.79
N ALA A 31 19.80 -11.81 -3.75
CA ALA A 31 20.56 -10.55 -3.88
C ALA A 31 20.03 -9.41 -2.99
N GLY A 32 19.05 -9.71 -2.12
CA GLY A 32 18.51 -8.80 -1.10
C GLY A 32 17.19 -8.12 -1.45
N PHE A 33 16.60 -8.38 -2.61
CA PHE A 33 15.30 -7.82 -2.97
C PHE A 33 14.17 -8.44 -2.13
N GLU A 34 13.21 -7.60 -1.70
CA GLU A 34 12.17 -8.00 -0.75
C GLU A 34 10.73 -7.77 -1.24
N SER A 35 10.58 -7.02 -2.33
CA SER A 35 9.26 -6.76 -2.93
C SER A 35 9.36 -6.81 -4.44
N PHE A 36 8.33 -7.35 -5.08
CA PHE A 36 8.29 -7.61 -6.52
C PHE A 36 6.93 -7.23 -7.11
N GLU A 37 6.96 -6.52 -8.24
CA GLU A 37 5.77 -6.11 -8.98
C GLU A 37 5.92 -6.53 -10.44
N GLU A 38 4.93 -7.24 -10.99
CA GLU A 38 4.94 -7.64 -12.38
C GLU A 38 4.68 -6.45 -13.30
N THR A 39 5.43 -6.41 -14.42
CA THR A 39 5.22 -5.45 -15.50
C THR A 39 4.90 -6.17 -16.80
N GLU A 40 4.49 -5.44 -17.85
CA GLU A 40 4.21 -6.05 -19.16
C GLU A 40 5.43 -6.79 -19.73
N THR A 41 6.65 -6.28 -19.54
CA THR A 41 7.88 -6.81 -20.15
C THR A 41 8.79 -7.53 -19.14
N GLY A 42 8.41 -7.62 -17.88
CA GLY A 42 9.24 -8.24 -16.87
C GLY A 42 8.72 -8.03 -15.46
N MET A 43 9.51 -7.38 -14.60
CA MET A 43 9.13 -7.06 -13.22
C MET A 43 9.94 -5.88 -12.67
N GLU A 44 9.39 -5.22 -11.68
CA GLU A 44 10.10 -4.29 -10.80
C GLU A 44 10.36 -4.96 -9.46
N ALA A 45 11.53 -4.72 -8.89
CA ALA A 45 11.89 -5.24 -7.58
C ALA A 45 12.55 -4.17 -6.72
N TYR A 46 12.28 -4.23 -5.42
CA TYR A 46 12.72 -3.24 -4.45
C TYR A 46 13.68 -3.86 -3.44
N VAL A 47 14.76 -3.15 -3.15
CA VAL A 47 15.80 -3.58 -2.22
C VAL A 47 16.25 -2.43 -1.35
N GLN A 48 16.54 -2.68 -0.07
CA GLN A 48 17.21 -1.69 0.77
C GLN A 48 18.63 -1.47 0.27
N LYS A 49 19.03 -0.20 0.08
CA LYS A 49 20.31 0.18 -0.53
C LYS A 49 21.52 -0.50 0.14
N ASP A 50 21.46 -0.68 1.45
CA ASP A 50 22.54 -1.26 2.24
C ASP A 50 22.56 -2.80 2.19
N LEU A 51 21.51 -3.44 1.67
CA LEU A 51 21.36 -4.91 1.57
C LEU A 51 21.54 -5.42 0.14
N PHE A 52 21.63 -4.53 -0.85
CA PHE A 52 21.76 -4.91 -2.25
C PHE A 52 23.11 -5.53 -2.56
N ASP A 53 23.10 -6.79 -2.97
CA ASP A 53 24.28 -7.51 -3.47
C ASP A 53 24.26 -7.61 -4.99
N LYS A 54 24.94 -6.64 -5.64
CA LYS A 54 25.03 -6.59 -7.10
C LYS A 54 25.77 -7.79 -7.68
N GLU A 55 26.82 -8.28 -6.99
CA GLU A 55 27.62 -9.39 -7.49
C GLU A 55 26.81 -10.69 -7.51
N ALA A 56 26.01 -10.93 -6.47
CA ALA A 56 25.08 -12.05 -6.41
C ALA A 56 24.04 -12.00 -7.52
N LEU A 57 23.43 -10.81 -7.76
CA LEU A 57 22.46 -10.64 -8.84
C LEU A 57 23.08 -10.90 -10.22
N ASP A 58 24.23 -10.28 -10.52
CA ASP A 58 24.91 -10.44 -11.81
C ASP A 58 25.33 -11.90 -12.05
N ALA A 59 25.79 -12.58 -11.01
CA ALA A 59 26.15 -14.02 -11.09
C ALA A 59 24.93 -14.88 -11.40
N TYR A 60 23.81 -14.64 -10.74
CA TYR A 60 22.57 -15.37 -10.99
C TYR A 60 22.03 -15.14 -12.42
N LEU A 61 22.00 -13.88 -12.87
CA LEU A 61 21.53 -13.53 -14.22
C LEU A 61 22.41 -14.11 -15.33
N SER A 62 23.72 -14.26 -15.10
CA SER A 62 24.63 -14.83 -16.10
C SER A 62 24.47 -16.35 -16.27
N ASP A 63 23.91 -17.05 -15.29
CA ASP A 63 23.61 -18.49 -15.33
C ASP A 63 22.11 -18.76 -15.14
N PHE A 64 21.28 -17.92 -15.76
CA PHE A 64 19.83 -18.01 -15.60
C PHE A 64 19.29 -19.35 -16.12
N PRO A 65 18.44 -20.06 -15.33
CA PRO A 65 18.14 -21.47 -15.59
C PRO A 65 17.24 -21.76 -16.80
N ILE A 66 16.65 -20.74 -17.43
CA ILE A 66 15.82 -20.90 -18.64
C ILE A 66 16.66 -20.58 -19.88
N MET A 67 16.84 -21.58 -20.77
CA MET A 67 17.57 -21.41 -22.02
C MET A 67 16.85 -20.41 -22.95
N ASP A 68 17.63 -19.68 -23.74
CA ASP A 68 17.13 -18.65 -24.68
C ASP A 68 16.36 -17.51 -24.01
N THR A 69 16.60 -17.27 -22.71
CA THR A 69 16.06 -16.14 -21.96
C THR A 69 17.15 -15.12 -21.72
N GLN A 70 16.88 -13.85 -22.07
CA GLN A 70 17.75 -12.73 -21.76
C GLN A 70 17.07 -11.81 -20.75
N ILE A 71 17.79 -11.43 -19.71
CA ILE A 71 17.31 -10.50 -18.69
C ILE A 71 18.26 -9.34 -18.62
N THR A 72 17.72 -8.15 -18.78
CA THR A 72 18.43 -6.88 -18.55
C THR A 72 17.77 -6.14 -17.42
N TYR A 73 18.52 -5.31 -16.71
CA TYR A 73 17.96 -4.49 -15.65
C TYR A 73 18.61 -3.11 -15.58
N ASP A 74 17.83 -2.17 -15.06
CA ASP A 74 18.29 -0.84 -14.66
C ASP A 74 17.96 -0.62 -13.19
N ILE A 75 18.88 0.04 -12.45
CA ILE A 75 18.69 0.33 -11.03
C ILE A 75 18.72 1.82 -10.79
N GLN A 76 17.71 2.30 -10.08
CA GLN A 76 17.57 3.69 -9.69
C GLN A 76 17.34 3.81 -8.18
N ASP A 77 17.66 4.98 -7.61
CA ASP A 77 17.15 5.28 -6.28
C ASP A 77 15.60 5.28 -6.37
N ALA A 78 14.94 4.45 -5.55
CA ALA A 78 13.49 4.47 -5.48
C ALA A 78 13.05 5.87 -5.08
N GLU A 79 12.07 6.42 -5.80
CA GLU A 79 11.47 7.68 -5.38
C GLU A 79 10.96 7.51 -3.96
N ASP A 80 11.42 8.40 -3.07
CA ASP A 80 10.94 8.46 -1.69
C ASP A 80 9.53 9.08 -1.71
N LYS A 81 8.62 8.39 -2.43
CA LYS A 81 7.21 8.72 -2.42
C LYS A 81 6.67 8.30 -1.08
N ASP A 82 6.57 9.28 -0.20
CA ASP A 82 5.78 9.11 1.01
C ASP A 82 4.29 9.08 0.62
N TRP A 83 3.85 7.87 0.21
CA TRP A 83 2.44 7.58 -0.12
C TRP A 83 1.50 7.99 1.01
N ASN A 84 2.01 7.98 2.25
CA ASN A 84 1.27 8.42 3.42
C ASN A 84 1.11 9.94 3.40
N GLN A 85 2.12 10.69 2.95
CA GLN A 85 2.06 12.14 2.86
C GLN A 85 1.06 12.58 1.78
N GLU A 86 1.11 12.01 0.59
CA GLU A 86 0.12 12.29 -0.47
C GLU A 86 -1.31 12.00 0.00
N TRP A 87 -1.48 10.88 0.69
CA TRP A 87 -2.78 10.49 1.22
C TRP A 87 -3.24 11.40 2.39
N GLU A 88 -2.31 11.78 3.28
CA GLU A 88 -2.57 12.73 4.36
C GLU A 88 -2.89 14.15 3.83
N GLU A 89 -2.33 14.54 2.67
CA GLU A 89 -2.59 15.84 2.04
C GLU A 89 -3.93 15.88 1.28
N GLN A 90 -4.41 14.74 0.77
CA GLN A 90 -5.70 14.66 0.07
C GLN A 90 -6.90 14.58 1.01
N GLY A 91 -6.69 14.11 2.25
CA GLY A 91 -7.75 13.83 3.20
C GLY A 91 -8.71 12.73 2.73
N PHE A 92 -9.79 12.51 3.47
CA PHE A 92 -10.82 11.55 3.10
C PHE A 92 -12.22 12.17 3.15
N ALA A 93 -13.09 11.67 2.26
CA ALA A 93 -14.48 12.10 2.24
C ALA A 93 -15.22 11.66 3.51
N PRO A 94 -16.17 12.47 4.02
CA PRO A 94 -16.95 12.14 5.21
C PRO A 94 -17.69 10.81 5.07
N ILE A 95 -17.65 10.01 6.14
CA ILE A 95 -18.24 8.68 6.21
C ILE A 95 -19.45 8.72 7.13
N PHE A 96 -20.63 8.47 6.59
CA PHE A 96 -21.85 8.38 7.37
C PHE A 96 -22.13 6.94 7.79
N VAL A 97 -22.52 6.76 9.06
CA VAL A 97 -22.94 5.49 9.64
C VAL A 97 -24.36 5.64 10.17
N ASP A 98 -25.29 4.87 9.61
CA ASP A 98 -26.73 4.82 9.97
C ASP A 98 -27.41 6.19 10.09
N ASP A 99 -26.94 7.18 9.34
CA ASP A 99 -27.38 8.58 9.42
C ASP A 99 -27.31 9.23 10.82
N GLN A 100 -26.65 8.59 11.77
CA GLN A 100 -26.53 9.03 13.16
C GLN A 100 -25.12 9.44 13.55
N VAL A 101 -24.11 8.96 12.81
CA VAL A 101 -22.71 9.31 13.03
C VAL A 101 -22.08 9.78 11.73
N VAL A 102 -21.26 10.81 11.78
CA VAL A 102 -20.37 11.18 10.69
C VAL A 102 -18.93 11.20 11.18
N ILE A 103 -18.06 10.52 10.42
CA ILE A 103 -16.62 10.54 10.62
C ILE A 103 -16.03 11.43 9.55
N TYR A 104 -15.18 12.38 9.93
CA TYR A 104 -14.58 13.32 9.00
C TYR A 104 -13.11 13.56 9.30
N ASP A 105 -12.39 14.04 8.31
CA ASP A 105 -11.00 14.46 8.45
C ASP A 105 -10.93 15.82 9.15
N ALA A 106 -10.39 15.85 10.37
CA ALA A 106 -10.28 17.07 11.15
C ALA A 106 -9.26 18.08 10.59
N LYS A 107 -8.33 17.63 9.73
CA LYS A 107 -7.37 18.50 9.03
C LYS A 107 -7.96 19.17 7.80
N HIS A 108 -9.02 18.60 7.22
CA HIS A 108 -9.64 19.04 5.98
C HIS A 108 -11.10 19.52 6.18
N PRO A 109 -11.31 20.65 6.87
CA PRO A 109 -12.65 21.16 7.15
C PRO A 109 -13.45 21.51 5.89
N GLU A 110 -12.78 21.74 4.74
CA GLU A 110 -13.40 21.98 3.44
C GLU A 110 -14.13 20.75 2.89
N LEU A 111 -13.79 19.57 3.36
CA LEU A 111 -14.45 18.30 2.99
C LEU A 111 -15.62 17.95 3.92
N TYR A 112 -15.80 18.70 5.00
CA TYR A 112 -16.83 18.42 5.99
C TYR A 112 -18.22 18.76 5.46
N PRO A 113 -19.21 17.85 5.55
CA PRO A 113 -20.55 18.13 5.11
C PRO A 113 -21.29 19.08 6.05
N ASP A 114 -22.20 19.87 5.52
CA ASP A 114 -23.10 20.70 6.33
C ASP A 114 -24.07 19.81 7.13
N THR A 115 -23.87 19.75 8.44
CA THR A 115 -24.71 19.01 9.39
C THR A 115 -25.69 19.94 10.15
N SER A 116 -25.79 21.21 9.79
CA SER A 116 -26.63 22.23 10.47
C SER A 116 -28.08 21.80 10.61
N ASN A 117 -28.58 20.99 9.68
CA ASN A 117 -29.93 20.45 9.67
C ASN A 117 -30.10 19.11 10.44
N ARG A 118 -29.03 18.63 11.08
CA ARG A 118 -28.97 17.34 11.78
C ARG A 118 -28.41 17.50 13.20
N PRO A 119 -29.12 18.16 14.13
CA PRO A 119 -28.60 18.51 15.45
C PRO A 119 -28.29 17.29 16.33
N ASP A 120 -28.84 16.13 15.99
CA ASP A 120 -28.64 14.88 16.76
C ASP A 120 -27.55 13.99 16.21
N ILE A 121 -26.85 14.41 15.13
CA ILE A 121 -25.77 13.61 14.56
C ILE A 121 -24.53 13.68 15.47
N ILE A 122 -23.91 12.53 15.65
CA ILE A 122 -22.63 12.42 16.38
C ILE A 122 -21.48 12.68 15.40
N GLU A 123 -20.70 13.70 15.67
CA GLU A 123 -19.58 14.09 14.85
C GLU A 123 -18.25 13.56 15.44
N ILE A 124 -17.47 12.84 14.63
CA ILE A 124 -16.19 12.27 15.02
C ILE A 124 -15.12 12.79 14.06
N GLY A 125 -14.30 13.74 14.51
CA GLY A 125 -13.15 14.23 13.78
C GLY A 125 -11.94 13.34 14.02
N ILE A 126 -11.29 12.87 12.97
CA ILE A 126 -10.07 12.06 13.02
C ILE A 126 -8.95 12.82 12.33
N GLU A 127 -7.82 12.96 13.00
CA GLU A 127 -6.55 13.30 12.34
C GLU A 127 -5.88 12.00 11.92
N ALA A 128 -6.05 11.60 10.67
CA ALA A 128 -5.40 10.40 10.16
C ALA A 128 -3.90 10.65 10.04
N LYS A 129 -3.13 9.93 10.84
CA LYS A 129 -1.67 9.85 10.75
C LYS A 129 -1.31 8.41 10.47
N LEU A 130 -0.49 8.18 9.43
CA LEU A 130 0.01 6.85 9.08
C LEU A 130 -1.08 5.82 8.75
N ALA A 131 -1.80 6.02 7.65
CA ALA A 131 -2.58 5.01 6.90
C ALA A 131 -3.56 4.08 7.66
N PHE A 132 -3.60 4.07 8.98
CA PHE A 132 -4.51 3.23 9.76
C PHE A 132 -5.55 4.06 10.53
N GLY A 133 -6.83 3.69 10.39
CA GLY A 133 -7.89 4.19 11.25
C GLY A 133 -8.74 5.33 10.71
N THR A 134 -8.79 5.55 9.39
CA THR A 134 -9.70 6.55 8.76
C THR A 134 -11.17 6.31 9.02
N GLY A 135 -11.52 5.17 9.60
CA GLY A 135 -12.92 4.77 9.77
C GLY A 135 -13.59 4.25 8.49
N ASN A 136 -12.88 4.28 7.35
CA ASN A 136 -13.44 3.83 6.06
C ASN A 136 -13.55 2.31 5.95
N HIS A 137 -12.96 1.56 6.88
CA HIS A 137 -13.06 0.11 6.86
C HIS A 137 -14.46 -0.36 7.28
N GLU A 138 -15.04 -1.28 6.55
CA GLU A 138 -16.39 -1.81 6.81
C GLU A 138 -16.56 -2.30 8.24
N THR A 139 -15.54 -2.91 8.83
CA THR A 139 -15.57 -3.36 10.23
C THR A 139 -15.76 -2.20 11.21
N THR A 140 -15.16 -1.03 10.99
CA THR A 140 -15.38 0.15 11.84
C THR A 140 -16.81 0.62 11.75
N ARG A 141 -17.38 0.69 10.55
CA ARG A 141 -18.79 1.06 10.35
C ARG A 141 -19.73 0.07 11.02
N MET A 142 -19.47 -1.24 10.90
CA MET A 142 -20.26 -2.29 11.54
C MET A 142 -20.23 -2.18 13.08
N ILE A 143 -19.05 -1.93 13.66
CA ILE A 143 -18.91 -1.76 15.12
C ILE A 143 -19.65 -0.52 15.59
N ILE A 144 -19.55 0.61 14.89
CA ILE A 144 -20.30 1.83 15.23
C ILE A 144 -21.81 1.58 15.16
N SER A 145 -22.29 0.96 14.07
CA SER A 145 -23.70 0.60 13.92
C SER A 145 -24.20 -0.28 15.07
N GLN A 146 -23.42 -1.28 15.48
CA GLN A 146 -23.76 -2.12 16.63
C GLN A 146 -23.79 -1.34 17.94
N LEU A 147 -22.82 -0.44 18.18
CA LEU A 147 -22.77 0.39 19.38
C LEU A 147 -23.98 1.32 19.49
N LEU A 148 -24.44 1.88 18.36
CA LEU A 148 -25.65 2.73 18.31
C LEU A 148 -26.92 1.99 18.74
N GLN A 149 -26.97 0.69 18.50
CA GLN A 149 -28.12 -0.16 18.87
C GLN A 149 -28.06 -0.66 20.34
N MET A 150 -26.90 -0.51 21.00
CA MET A 150 -26.72 -1.01 22.37
C MET A 150 -27.14 0.03 23.41
N PRO A 151 -27.79 -0.36 24.52
CA PRO A 151 -28.19 0.55 25.62
C PRO A 151 -26.98 0.90 26.51
N ILE A 152 -26.00 1.64 25.94
CA ILE A 152 -24.73 1.95 26.60
C ILE A 152 -24.70 3.30 27.33
N LYS A 153 -25.75 4.13 27.19
CA LYS A 153 -25.81 5.55 27.69
C LYS A 153 -25.48 5.76 29.16
N THR A 154 -25.47 4.72 29.97
CA THR A 154 -25.18 4.83 31.43
C THR A 154 -24.16 3.81 31.90
N LYS A 155 -23.48 3.13 30.98
CA LYS A 155 -22.54 2.08 31.33
C LYS A 155 -21.11 2.59 31.26
N ARG A 156 -20.28 2.18 32.22
CA ARG A 156 -18.86 2.36 32.18
C ARG A 156 -18.28 1.23 31.31
N ILE A 157 -17.59 1.59 30.23
CA ILE A 157 -16.92 0.65 29.35
C ILE A 157 -15.42 0.71 29.69
N LEU A 158 -14.83 -0.43 29.95
CA LEU A 158 -13.41 -0.60 30.23
C LEU A 158 -12.71 -1.20 29.02
#